data_2668e767e7657d2950241e0e2eb81e81
#
_entry.id   2668e767e7657d2950241e0e2eb81e81
#
_cell.length_a   1.000
_cell.length_b   1.000
_cell.length_c   1.000
_cell.angle_alpha   90.00
_cell.angle_beta   90.00
_cell.angle_gamma   90.00
#
_symmetry.space_group_name_H-M   'P 1'
#
loop_
_entity.id
_entity.type
_entity.pdbx_description
1 polymer ?
#
loop_
_entity_poly.entity_id
_entity_poly.type
_entity_poly.pdbx_seq_one_letter_code
_entity_poly.pdbx_strand_id
1 'polypeptide(L)'
;MASRLRKYNFTVQGEHSLLEAAGRGRSTADCGTRETDHVVELQLVVAALNTLPSTTYTREGWATELVDFFNRDLNLLCVSRNKNQEKGQAVRKFIRGDLLTGQEKQLIKSIQQHWNEIRRHLPNFAEFKAALDGVLGRV
;
A
#
# COMPACT_ATOMS: atom_id res chain seq x y z
N MET A 1 -14.32 -3.53 -13.54
CA MET A 1 -12.92 -3.43 -13.07
C MET A 1 -12.52 -2.00 -12.81
N ALA A 2 -12.57 -1.13 -13.81
CA ALA A 2 -12.21 0.28 -13.63
C ALA A 2 -13.04 0.98 -12.56
N SER A 3 -14.36 0.77 -12.54
CA SER A 3 -15.25 1.37 -11.54
C SER A 3 -14.98 0.85 -10.13
N ARG A 4 -14.60 -0.42 -9.99
CA ARG A 4 -14.23 -0.97 -8.69
C ARG A 4 -12.99 -0.29 -8.12
N LEU A 5 -11.95 -0.14 -8.95
CA LEU A 5 -10.72 0.50 -8.51
C LEU A 5 -10.98 1.95 -8.10
N ARG A 6 -11.75 2.68 -8.92
CA ARG A 6 -12.13 4.06 -8.60
C ARG A 6 -12.90 4.14 -7.28
N LYS A 7 -13.85 3.23 -7.06
CA LYS A 7 -14.64 3.19 -5.83
C LYS A 7 -13.76 3.01 -4.61
N TYR A 8 -12.70 2.21 -4.73
CA TYR A 8 -11.85 1.85 -3.61
C TYR A 8 -10.79 2.91 -3.31
N ASN A 9 -10.41 3.74 -4.28
CA ASN A 9 -9.28 4.64 -4.14
C ASN A 9 -9.51 5.81 -3.19
N PHE A 10 -10.76 6.16 -2.91
CA PHE A 10 -11.06 7.42 -2.25
C PHE A 10 -11.62 7.28 -0.85
N THR A 11 -11.66 6.07 -0.30
CA THR A 11 -12.27 5.82 1.00
C THR A 11 -11.51 4.77 1.79
N VAL A 12 -11.69 4.78 3.11
CA VAL A 12 -11.19 3.71 3.99
C VAL A 12 -11.76 2.36 3.58
N GLN A 13 -13.01 2.35 3.16
CA GLN A 13 -13.66 1.14 2.64
C GLN A 13 -12.96 0.63 1.39
N GLY A 14 -12.44 1.53 0.55
CA GLY A 14 -11.70 1.17 -0.63
C GLY A 14 -10.43 0.40 -0.31
N GLU A 15 -9.66 0.86 0.68
CA GLU A 15 -8.48 0.16 1.17
C GLU A 15 -8.86 -1.24 1.66
N HIS A 16 -9.91 -1.34 2.47
CA HIS A 16 -10.37 -2.60 3.01
C HIS A 16 -10.78 -3.58 1.91
N SER A 17 -11.44 -3.08 0.88
CA SER A 17 -11.85 -3.90 -0.26
C SER A 17 -10.66 -4.38 -1.08
N LEU A 18 -9.62 -3.56 -1.23
CA LEU A 18 -8.39 -3.97 -1.87
C LEU A 18 -7.71 -5.07 -1.06
N LEU A 19 -7.70 -4.95 0.26
CA LEU A 19 -7.19 -5.99 1.15
C LEU A 19 -7.92 -7.31 0.96
N GLU A 20 -9.24 -7.28 0.93
CA GLU A 20 -10.03 -8.48 0.71
C GLU A 20 -9.77 -9.11 -0.65
N ALA A 21 -9.68 -8.31 -1.68
CA ALA A 21 -9.46 -8.80 -3.04
C ALA A 21 -8.06 -9.40 -3.19
N ALA A 22 -7.06 -8.76 -2.59
CA ALA A 22 -5.66 -9.12 -2.74
C ALA A 22 -5.21 -10.18 -1.75
N GLY A 23 -5.71 -10.09 -0.54
CA GLY A 23 -5.15 -10.79 0.59
C GLY A 23 -5.52 -12.25 0.72
N ARG A 24 -6.37 -12.74 -0.14
CA ARG A 24 -6.88 -14.10 0.00
C ARG A 24 -5.81 -15.16 -0.20
N GLY A 25 -4.75 -14.85 -0.89
CA GLY A 25 -3.65 -15.76 -1.10
C GLY A 25 -2.70 -15.85 0.09
N ARG A 26 -2.87 -14.97 1.09
CA ARG A 26 -2.00 -14.92 2.27
C ARG A 26 -2.83 -14.99 3.53
N SER A 27 -2.61 -16.05 4.27
CA SER A 27 -3.23 -16.27 5.56
C SER A 27 -2.27 -15.88 6.67
N THR A 28 -2.80 -15.38 7.79
CA THR A 28 -2.03 -15.19 9.01
C THR A 28 -1.51 -16.52 9.57
N ALA A 29 -2.04 -17.64 9.10
CA ALA A 29 -1.56 -18.96 9.49
C ALA A 29 -0.10 -19.18 9.12
N ASP A 30 0.37 -18.56 8.01
CA ASP A 30 1.78 -18.64 7.60
C ASP A 30 2.70 -17.91 8.57
N CYS A 31 2.17 -17.02 9.38
CA CYS A 31 2.91 -16.23 10.37
C CYS A 31 2.79 -16.78 11.78
N GLY A 32 2.05 -17.86 12.00
CA GLY A 32 1.79 -18.38 13.34
C GLY A 32 0.92 -17.40 14.14
N THR A 33 1.44 -16.94 15.29
CA THR A 33 0.70 -15.98 16.13
C THR A 33 0.89 -14.52 15.69
N ARG A 34 1.75 -14.28 14.71
CA ARG A 34 1.97 -12.93 14.17
C ARG A 34 1.05 -12.67 13.00
N GLU A 35 0.98 -11.43 12.58
CA GLU A 35 0.14 -11.02 11.46
C GLU A 35 0.98 -10.84 10.20
N THR A 36 0.36 -11.10 9.04
CA THR A 36 0.96 -10.78 7.75
C THR A 36 0.82 -9.28 7.51
N ASP A 37 1.94 -8.61 7.33
CA ASP A 37 2.00 -7.18 7.06
C ASP A 37 2.42 -6.94 5.62
N HIS A 38 1.71 -6.06 4.93
CA HIS A 38 2.18 -5.51 3.66
C HIS A 38 3.16 -4.38 4.00
N VAL A 39 4.44 -4.55 3.67
CA VAL A 39 5.46 -3.54 4.01
C VAL A 39 5.09 -2.20 3.41
N VAL A 40 4.79 -2.16 2.11
CA VAL A 40 4.11 -1.01 1.49
C VAL A 40 2.62 -1.28 1.64
N GLU A 41 1.98 -0.55 2.54
CA GLU A 41 0.58 -0.78 2.85
C GLU A 41 -0.35 -0.37 1.72
N LEU A 42 -1.46 -1.10 1.60
CA LEU A 42 -2.44 -0.83 0.54
C LEU A 42 -3.06 0.56 0.65
N GLN A 43 -3.14 1.13 1.85
CA GLN A 43 -3.61 2.51 1.98
C GLN A 43 -2.67 3.51 1.29
N LEU A 44 -1.37 3.21 1.18
CA LEU A 44 -0.43 4.02 0.40
C LEU A 44 -0.66 3.85 -1.10
N VAL A 45 -0.99 2.65 -1.53
CA VAL A 45 -1.36 2.40 -2.94
C VAL A 45 -2.59 3.22 -3.30
N VAL A 46 -3.60 3.22 -2.44
CA VAL A 46 -4.80 4.03 -2.63
C VAL A 46 -4.47 5.52 -2.66
N ALA A 47 -3.62 5.99 -1.75
CA ALA A 47 -3.20 7.39 -1.71
C ALA A 47 -2.48 7.79 -3.00
N ALA A 48 -1.61 6.94 -3.52
CA ALA A 48 -0.92 7.20 -4.78
C ALA A 48 -1.90 7.28 -5.95
N LEU A 49 -2.85 6.36 -6.02
CA LEU A 49 -3.88 6.36 -7.06
C LEU A 49 -4.73 7.63 -6.99
N ASN A 50 -4.98 8.14 -5.78
CA ASN A 50 -5.74 9.37 -5.61
C ASN A 50 -5.05 10.60 -6.20
N THR A 51 -3.73 10.57 -6.41
CA THR A 51 -3.01 11.67 -7.03
C THR A 51 -3.08 11.65 -8.55
N LEU A 52 -3.57 10.58 -9.14
CA LEU A 52 -3.64 10.40 -10.59
C LEU A 52 -5.03 10.76 -11.12
N PRO A 53 -5.12 11.23 -12.38
CA PRO A 53 -6.42 11.39 -13.03
C PRO A 53 -7.15 10.05 -13.06
N SER A 54 -8.46 10.07 -12.82
CA SER A 54 -9.25 8.84 -12.78
C SER A 54 -9.19 8.04 -14.09
N THR A 55 -8.92 8.72 -15.21
CA THR A 55 -8.77 8.06 -16.50
C THR A 55 -7.51 7.21 -16.60
N THR A 56 -6.48 7.52 -15.77
CA THR A 56 -5.21 6.81 -15.82
C THR A 56 -5.34 5.40 -15.24
N TYR A 57 -6.02 5.26 -14.11
CA TYR A 57 -6.10 3.98 -13.41
C TYR A 57 -7.43 3.25 -13.57
N THR A 58 -8.30 3.73 -14.44
CA THR A 58 -9.57 3.04 -14.71
C THR A 58 -9.46 2.01 -15.82
N ARG A 59 -8.26 1.72 -16.29
CA ARG A 59 -8.02 0.68 -17.27
C ARG A 59 -8.33 -0.68 -16.66
N GLU A 60 -8.84 -1.57 -17.50
CA GLU A 60 -9.07 -2.93 -17.10
C GLU A 60 -7.75 -3.60 -16.71
N GLY A 61 -7.77 -4.34 -15.63
CA GLY A 61 -6.61 -5.08 -15.15
C GLY A 61 -5.72 -4.34 -14.17
N TRP A 62 -5.80 -3.01 -14.08
CA TRP A 62 -4.95 -2.24 -13.14
C TRP A 62 -5.11 -2.72 -11.70
N ALA A 63 -6.35 -2.89 -11.26
CA ALA A 63 -6.61 -3.31 -9.88
C ALA A 63 -5.99 -4.68 -9.61
N THR A 64 -6.19 -5.61 -10.51
CA THR A 64 -5.69 -6.98 -10.35
C THR A 64 -4.18 -7.01 -10.34
N GLU A 65 -3.54 -6.34 -11.28
CA GLU A 65 -2.08 -6.36 -11.40
C GLU A 65 -1.40 -5.69 -10.21
N LEU A 66 -1.91 -4.54 -9.76
CA LEU A 66 -1.34 -3.85 -8.59
C LEU A 66 -1.54 -4.66 -7.31
N VAL A 67 -2.73 -5.21 -7.14
CA VAL A 67 -3.05 -6.04 -6.00
C VAL A 67 -2.12 -7.27 -5.97
N ASP A 68 -1.96 -7.95 -7.09
CA ASP A 68 -1.08 -9.11 -7.19
C ASP A 68 0.36 -8.74 -6.83
N PHE A 69 0.83 -7.60 -7.32
CA PHE A 69 2.20 -7.17 -7.04
C PHE A 69 2.42 -6.96 -5.55
N PHE A 70 1.55 -6.17 -4.90
CA PHE A 70 1.72 -5.84 -3.49
C PHE A 70 1.42 -7.00 -2.55
N ASN A 71 0.85 -8.08 -3.08
CA ASN A 71 0.58 -9.30 -2.31
C ASN A 71 1.64 -10.39 -2.52
N ARG A 72 2.75 -10.07 -3.18
CA ARG A 72 3.87 -11.01 -3.35
C ARG A 72 4.74 -11.02 -2.10
N ASP A 73 5.49 -12.11 -1.94
CA ASP A 73 6.39 -12.30 -0.80
C ASP A 73 7.36 -11.14 -0.62
N LEU A 74 7.79 -10.51 -1.71
CA LEU A 74 8.70 -9.36 -1.64
C LEU A 74 8.12 -8.17 -0.87
N ASN A 75 6.81 -8.13 -0.67
CA ASN A 75 6.13 -7.07 0.08
C ASN A 75 5.43 -7.58 1.35
N LEU A 76 5.67 -8.81 1.76
CA LEU A 76 4.99 -9.40 2.91
C LEU A 76 5.98 -9.75 4.00
N LEU A 77 5.58 -9.49 5.24
CA LEU A 77 6.41 -9.74 6.41
C LEU A 77 5.52 -10.15 7.56
N CYS A 78 6.00 -11.09 8.37
CA CYS A 78 5.30 -11.46 9.60
C CYS A 78 5.71 -10.52 10.71
N VAL A 79 4.76 -9.83 11.32
CA VAL A 79 5.02 -8.86 12.40
C VAL A 79 4.04 -9.09 13.54
N SER A 80 4.38 -8.60 14.73
CA SER A 80 3.46 -8.64 15.85
C SER A 80 2.27 -7.74 15.58
N ARG A 81 1.13 -8.08 16.18
CA ARG A 81 -0.09 -7.29 16.03
C ARG A 81 0.11 -5.84 16.44
N ASN A 82 0.82 -5.61 17.56
CA ASN A 82 1.06 -4.26 18.05
C ASN A 82 1.88 -3.44 17.07
N LYS A 83 2.94 -4.01 16.52
CA LYS A 83 3.77 -3.32 15.52
C LYS A 83 2.99 -3.03 14.24
N ASN A 84 2.16 -3.97 13.81
CA ASN A 84 1.32 -3.77 12.63
C ASN A 84 0.33 -2.63 12.84
N GLN A 85 -0.26 -2.53 14.02
CA GLN A 85 -1.19 -1.45 14.37
C GLN A 85 -0.49 -0.10 14.45
N GLU A 86 0.68 -0.03 15.09
CA GLU A 86 1.48 1.19 15.17
C GLU A 86 1.83 1.73 13.78
N LYS A 87 2.28 0.83 12.92
CA LYS A 87 2.63 1.18 11.54
C LYS A 87 1.41 1.69 10.78
N GLY A 88 0.28 1.00 10.90
CA GLY A 88 -0.96 1.40 10.24
C GLY A 88 -1.41 2.79 10.66
N GLN A 89 -1.28 3.13 11.95
CA GLN A 89 -1.62 4.46 12.46
C GLN A 89 -0.67 5.52 11.94
N ALA A 90 0.64 5.23 11.91
CA ALA A 90 1.64 6.15 11.37
C ALA A 90 1.37 6.46 9.89
N VAL A 91 1.03 5.44 9.12
CA VAL A 91 0.72 5.60 7.69
C VAL A 91 -0.54 6.45 7.50
N ARG A 92 -1.59 6.21 8.30
CA ARG A 92 -2.81 7.02 8.22
C ARG A 92 -2.52 8.50 8.51
N LYS A 93 -1.75 8.77 9.55
CA LYS A 93 -1.33 10.15 9.88
C LYS A 93 -0.55 10.76 8.73
N PHE A 94 0.39 10.02 8.19
CA PHE A 94 1.22 10.49 7.07
C PHE A 94 0.36 10.87 5.87
N ILE A 95 -0.58 10.02 5.50
CA ILE A 95 -1.47 10.27 4.35
C ILE A 95 -2.32 11.52 4.58
N ARG A 96 -2.79 11.74 5.80
CA ARG A 96 -3.60 12.92 6.14
C ARG A 96 -2.78 14.20 6.27
N GLY A 97 -1.46 14.10 6.31
CA GLY A 97 -0.60 15.26 6.51
C GLY A 97 -0.46 15.68 7.97
N ASP A 98 -0.82 14.81 8.91
CA ASP A 98 -0.68 15.07 10.34
C ASP A 98 0.79 15.09 10.74
N LEU A 99 1.09 15.78 11.85
CA LEU A 99 2.44 15.76 12.41
C LEU A 99 2.81 14.35 12.86
N LEU A 100 4.03 13.95 12.51
CA LEU A 100 4.57 12.65 12.87
C LEU A 100 5.63 12.80 13.95
N THR A 101 5.67 11.85 14.89
CA THR A 101 6.80 11.73 15.81
C THR A 101 8.05 11.28 15.04
N GLY A 102 9.22 11.39 15.67
CA GLY A 102 10.45 10.90 15.07
C GLY A 102 10.38 9.40 14.75
N GLN A 103 9.77 8.62 15.63
CA GLN A 103 9.60 7.19 15.43
C GLN A 103 8.67 6.90 14.27
N GLU A 104 7.56 7.64 14.15
CA GLU A 104 6.64 7.49 13.04
C GLU A 104 7.29 7.84 11.70
N LYS A 105 8.10 8.90 11.67
CA LYS A 105 8.87 9.26 10.47
C LYS A 105 9.81 8.13 10.05
N GLN A 106 10.45 7.47 11.01
CA GLN A 106 11.35 6.35 10.70
C GLN A 106 10.59 5.17 10.10
N LEU A 107 9.38 4.92 10.58
CA LEU A 107 8.53 3.88 9.98
C LEU A 107 8.23 4.19 8.52
N ILE A 108 7.86 5.42 8.21
CA ILE A 108 7.57 5.82 6.83
C ILE A 108 8.83 5.76 5.96
N LYS A 109 9.98 6.19 6.48
CA LYS A 109 11.24 6.10 5.75
C LYS A 109 11.62 4.65 5.43
N SER A 110 11.35 3.73 6.35
CA SER A 110 11.57 2.30 6.10
C SER A 110 10.69 1.79 4.98
N ILE A 111 9.44 2.24 4.95
CA ILE A 111 8.53 1.89 3.84
C ILE A 111 9.06 2.46 2.53
N GLN A 112 9.51 3.70 2.53
CA GLN A 112 10.08 4.33 1.34
C GLN A 112 11.27 3.55 0.80
N GLN A 113 12.19 3.15 1.67
CA GLN A 113 13.34 2.34 1.29
C GLN A 113 12.93 1.02 0.68
N HIS A 114 11.95 0.36 1.29
CA HIS A 114 11.45 -0.91 0.78
C HIS A 114 10.81 -0.74 -0.60
N TRP A 115 10.00 0.31 -0.77
CA TRP A 115 9.41 0.63 -2.06
C TRP A 115 10.49 0.86 -3.12
N ASN A 116 11.54 1.60 -2.79
CA ASN A 116 12.65 1.83 -3.71
C ASN A 116 13.31 0.55 -4.18
N GLU A 117 13.32 -0.47 -3.33
CA GLU A 117 13.88 -1.77 -3.68
C GLU A 117 12.95 -2.60 -4.56
N ILE A 118 11.65 -2.64 -4.21
CA ILE A 118 10.73 -3.55 -4.89
C ILE A 118 10.13 -2.96 -6.16
N ARG A 119 10.10 -1.62 -6.31
CA ARG A 119 9.44 -0.99 -7.45
C ARG A 119 10.01 -1.43 -8.80
N ARG A 120 11.27 -1.79 -8.85
CA ARG A 120 11.92 -2.28 -10.06
C ARG A 120 11.34 -3.61 -10.55
N HIS A 121 10.67 -4.35 -9.69
CA HIS A 121 10.03 -5.62 -10.02
C HIS A 121 8.60 -5.45 -10.51
N LEU A 122 8.09 -4.23 -10.53
CA LEU A 122 6.78 -3.91 -11.08
C LEU A 122 6.98 -3.43 -12.52
N PRO A 123 6.67 -4.27 -13.52
CA PRO A 123 6.77 -3.85 -14.90
C PRO A 123 5.64 -2.87 -15.23
N ASN A 124 5.90 -1.94 -16.12
CA ASN A 124 4.90 -0.96 -16.55
C ASN A 124 4.45 -0.05 -15.39
N PHE A 125 3.26 0.52 -15.46
CA PHE A 125 2.68 1.40 -14.43
C PHE A 125 3.57 2.58 -14.05
N ALA A 126 4.24 3.20 -15.04
CA ALA A 126 5.15 4.31 -14.80
C ALA A 126 4.49 5.46 -14.04
N GLU A 127 3.24 5.78 -14.38
CA GLU A 127 2.51 6.86 -13.72
C GLU A 127 2.22 6.53 -12.25
N PHE A 128 1.85 5.28 -11.96
CA PHE A 128 1.62 4.84 -10.60
C PHE A 128 2.91 4.87 -9.79
N LYS A 129 4.01 4.37 -10.37
CA LYS A 129 5.31 4.38 -9.67
C LYS A 129 5.73 5.80 -9.31
N ALA A 130 5.60 6.73 -10.25
CA ALA A 130 5.89 8.13 -10.00
C ALA A 130 5.00 8.72 -8.91
N ALA A 131 3.71 8.35 -8.91
CA ALA A 131 2.77 8.82 -7.91
C ALA A 131 3.14 8.33 -6.51
N LEU A 132 3.48 7.05 -6.37
CA LEU A 132 3.86 6.49 -5.07
C LEU A 132 5.22 7.04 -4.62
N ASP A 133 6.18 7.21 -5.53
CA ASP A 133 7.43 7.90 -5.24
C ASP A 133 7.16 9.29 -4.66
N GLY A 134 6.23 10.02 -5.26
CA GLY A 134 5.85 11.37 -4.82
C GLY A 134 5.20 11.38 -3.44
N VAL A 135 4.30 10.45 -3.17
CA VAL A 135 3.64 10.33 -1.87
C VAL A 135 4.67 10.04 -0.79
N LEU A 136 5.52 9.05 -0.97
CA LEU A 136 6.52 8.67 0.01
C LEU A 136 7.64 9.70 0.14
N GLY A 137 7.87 10.49 -0.89
CA GLY A 137 8.86 11.55 -0.86
C GLY A 137 8.52 12.72 0.08
N ARG A 138 7.32 12.75 0.63
CA ARG A 138 6.91 13.79 1.58
C ARG A 138 7.48 13.60 2.98
N VAL A 139 7.97 12.42 3.29
CA VAL A 139 8.47 12.10 4.64
C VAL A 139 9.77 12.81 4.99
#